data_5cdf06234acff6986aedb594aec062a0
#
_entry.id   5cdf06234acff6986aedb594aec062a0
#
_cell.length_a   1.000
_cell.length_b   1.000
_cell.length_c   1.000
_cell.angle_alpha   90.00
_cell.angle_beta   90.00
_cell.angle_gamma   90.00
#
_symmetry.space_group_name_H-M   'P 1'
#
loop_
_entity.id
_entity.type
_entity.pdbx_description
1 polymer ?
#
loop_
_entity_poly.entity_id
_entity_poly.type
_entity_poly.pdbx_seq_one_letter_code
_entity_poly.pdbx_strand_id
1 'polypeptide(L)'
;MNAKDTLSTAPRNAAQNDEKHGDEAWTREEFEAQLRAKGTAYHIHHPFNVKMNSGGCSREQIRGWVANRFYYQINIPLKDAAVLSNCPDRETRRRWVLRILDHDGYGGEEGGIETWARLGDAVGLSRDELWSLKHVTPGVRFAVDAYVNFARRAPWQESVCSSLTEMFAPQVHRDRLASWPEHYPWIEASGLAYFRSRITLAQRDVEHGLEVTLDHFTRREQQERALEILQFKLDILWTMLDSIEKAFPQ
;
A
#
# COMPACT_ATOMS: atom_id res chain seq x y z
N MET A 1 11.92 18.84 -76.65
CA MET A 1 12.87 19.11 -75.55
C MET A 1 12.28 18.59 -74.24
N ASN A 2 12.86 17.49 -73.76
CA ASN A 2 12.39 16.77 -72.59
C ASN A 2 12.91 17.40 -71.31
N ALA A 3 12.02 17.62 -70.32
CA ALA A 3 12.40 17.81 -68.92
C ALA A 3 11.87 16.62 -68.13
N LYS A 4 12.80 15.87 -67.55
CA LYS A 4 12.54 14.71 -66.69
C LYS A 4 12.25 15.18 -65.25
N ASP A 5 11.06 14.86 -64.75
CA ASP A 5 10.76 14.95 -63.33
C ASP A 5 11.44 13.79 -62.58
N THR A 6 12.33 14.17 -61.66
CA THR A 6 12.92 13.26 -60.68
C THR A 6 12.13 13.32 -59.37
N LEU A 7 11.28 12.33 -59.12
CA LEU A 7 10.64 12.10 -57.85
C LEU A 7 11.66 11.59 -56.83
N SER A 8 11.90 12.41 -55.82
CA SER A 8 12.67 12.06 -54.61
C SER A 8 11.86 11.17 -53.72
N THR A 9 12.29 9.93 -53.53
CA THR A 9 11.74 9.00 -52.55
C THR A 9 12.44 9.24 -51.19
N ALA A 10 11.74 9.90 -50.26
CA ALA A 10 12.13 9.93 -48.84
C ALA A 10 11.79 8.59 -48.14
N PRO A 11 12.60 8.11 -47.22
CA PRO A 11 12.39 6.82 -46.58
C PRO A 11 11.25 6.87 -45.56
N ARG A 12 10.22 6.07 -45.78
CA ARG A 12 9.08 5.82 -44.86
C ARG A 12 9.40 4.73 -43.83
N ASN A 13 10.49 4.79 -43.11
CA ASN A 13 10.84 3.71 -42.17
C ASN A 13 11.10 4.12 -40.70
N ALA A 14 10.82 5.38 -40.32
CA ALA A 14 11.03 5.81 -38.94
C ALA A 14 9.75 5.68 -38.05
N ALA A 15 8.55 5.77 -38.63
CA ALA A 15 7.31 5.75 -37.83
C ALA A 15 6.79 4.35 -37.49
N GLN A 16 7.24 3.29 -38.17
CA GLN A 16 6.79 1.92 -37.93
C GLN A 16 7.57 1.18 -36.81
N ASN A 17 8.72 1.73 -36.37
CA ASN A 17 9.49 1.12 -35.27
C ASN A 17 9.03 1.57 -33.87
N ASP A 18 8.42 2.75 -33.73
CA ASP A 18 7.94 3.23 -32.44
C ASP A 18 6.62 2.56 -31.99
N GLU A 19 5.75 2.18 -32.93
CA GLU A 19 4.50 1.46 -32.59
C GLU A 19 4.73 -0.01 -32.18
N LYS A 20 5.81 -0.66 -32.66
CA LYS A 20 6.14 -2.04 -32.28
C LYS A 20 6.80 -2.19 -30.92
N HIS A 21 7.42 -1.15 -30.39
CA HIS A 21 8.01 -1.18 -29.04
C HIS A 21 6.97 -0.99 -27.93
N GLY A 22 5.77 -0.48 -28.23
CA GLY A 22 4.69 -0.30 -27.27
C GLY A 22 4.00 -1.60 -26.83
N ASP A 23 3.99 -2.63 -27.67
CA ASP A 23 3.25 -3.89 -27.45
C ASP A 23 4.13 -5.02 -26.85
N GLU A 24 5.45 -4.87 -26.85
CA GLU A 24 6.35 -5.86 -26.30
C GLU A 24 6.31 -5.84 -24.76
N ALA A 25 6.17 -7.02 -24.14
CA ALA A 25 6.19 -7.13 -22.68
C ALA A 25 7.52 -6.64 -22.11
N TRP A 26 7.48 -5.94 -20.99
CA TRP A 26 8.68 -5.64 -20.22
C TRP A 26 9.37 -6.92 -19.76
N THR A 27 10.68 -6.91 -19.73
CA THR A 27 11.44 -7.93 -18.99
C THR A 27 11.05 -7.93 -17.51
N ARG A 28 11.39 -8.98 -16.79
CA ARG A 28 11.10 -9.09 -15.35
C ARG A 28 11.69 -7.91 -14.57
N GLU A 29 12.92 -7.52 -14.89
CA GLU A 29 13.64 -6.43 -14.25
C GLU A 29 13.02 -5.06 -14.57
N GLU A 30 12.64 -4.84 -15.82
CA GLU A 30 11.95 -3.61 -16.24
C GLU A 30 10.58 -3.50 -15.58
N PHE A 31 9.81 -4.59 -15.54
CA PHE A 31 8.49 -4.58 -14.89
C PHE A 31 8.60 -4.32 -13.39
N GLU A 32 9.55 -4.95 -12.70
CA GLU A 32 9.82 -4.63 -11.30
C GLU A 32 10.20 -3.16 -11.11
N ALA A 33 11.03 -2.61 -12.00
CA ALA A 33 11.40 -1.19 -11.95
C ALA A 33 10.18 -0.26 -12.12
N GLN A 34 9.22 -0.60 -13.02
CA GLN A 34 7.96 0.14 -13.16
C GLN A 34 7.10 0.08 -11.90
N LEU A 35 6.97 -1.11 -11.28
CA LEU A 35 6.26 -1.25 -10.00
C LEU A 35 6.91 -0.40 -8.90
N ARG A 36 8.23 -0.41 -8.79
CA ARG A 36 8.98 0.39 -7.80
C ARG A 36 8.87 1.89 -8.05
N ALA A 37 8.81 2.32 -9.31
CA ALA A 37 8.64 3.73 -9.68
C ALA A 37 7.31 4.33 -9.17
N LYS A 38 6.27 3.50 -8.93
CA LYS A 38 5.02 3.93 -8.29
C LYS A 38 5.20 4.44 -6.86
N GLY A 39 6.35 4.20 -6.24
CA GLY A 39 6.68 4.72 -4.91
C GLY A 39 6.59 6.24 -4.79
N THR A 40 6.72 6.99 -5.90
CA THR A 40 6.53 8.45 -5.93
C THR A 40 5.11 8.90 -5.56
N ALA A 41 4.12 8.02 -5.78
CA ALA A 41 2.72 8.24 -5.39
C ALA A 41 2.38 7.67 -4.01
N TYR A 42 3.38 7.13 -3.28
CA TYR A 42 3.12 6.56 -1.96
C TYR A 42 2.80 7.63 -0.92
N HIS A 43 1.88 7.32 -0.04
CA HIS A 43 1.34 8.27 0.94
C HIS A 43 2.36 8.81 1.97
N ILE A 44 3.62 8.37 1.93
CA ILE A 44 4.72 9.00 2.67
C ILE A 44 4.90 10.46 2.26
N HIS A 45 4.58 10.78 0.99
CA HIS A 45 4.66 12.12 0.41
C HIS A 45 3.38 12.95 0.60
N HIS A 46 2.33 12.37 1.19
CA HIS A 46 1.11 13.11 1.48
C HIS A 46 1.38 14.26 2.46
N PRO A 47 0.85 15.48 2.23
CA PRO A 47 1.11 16.66 3.10
C PRO A 47 0.86 16.38 4.58
N PHE A 48 -0.25 15.69 4.91
CA PHE A 48 -0.55 15.33 6.29
C PHE A 48 0.49 14.39 6.91
N ASN A 49 1.02 13.43 6.14
CA ASN A 49 2.07 12.54 6.64
C ASN A 49 3.40 13.25 6.82
N VAL A 50 3.77 14.15 5.91
CA VAL A 50 4.94 15.02 6.02
C VAL A 50 4.82 15.91 7.28
N LYS A 51 3.67 16.56 7.46
CA LYS A 51 3.35 17.35 8.65
C LYS A 51 3.47 16.54 9.94
N MET A 52 2.95 15.31 9.94
CA MET A 52 3.03 14.40 11.08
C MET A 52 4.48 14.06 11.44
N ASN A 53 5.32 13.76 10.46
CA ASN A 53 6.72 13.40 10.70
C ASN A 53 7.61 14.61 11.05
N SER A 54 7.17 15.83 10.73
CA SER A 54 7.87 17.07 11.12
C SER A 54 7.38 17.70 12.43
N GLY A 55 6.50 17.02 13.19
CA GLY A 55 6.00 17.53 14.46
C GLY A 55 4.86 18.55 14.35
N GLY A 56 4.35 18.80 13.15
CA GLY A 56 3.32 19.82 12.89
C GLY A 56 1.89 19.42 13.28
N CYS A 57 1.64 18.16 13.65
CA CYS A 57 0.31 17.71 14.02
C CYS A 57 -0.02 17.97 15.49
N SER A 58 -1.25 18.41 15.77
CA SER A 58 -1.78 18.48 17.12
C SER A 58 -2.02 17.09 17.73
N ARG A 59 -2.20 17.03 19.06
CA ARG A 59 -2.62 15.77 19.73
C ARG A 59 -3.90 15.21 19.16
N GLU A 60 -4.86 16.05 18.83
CA GLU A 60 -6.14 15.63 18.26
C GLU A 60 -5.96 15.03 16.86
N GLN A 61 -5.10 15.62 16.03
CA GLN A 61 -4.78 15.09 14.71
C GLN A 61 -4.08 13.72 14.80
N ILE A 62 -3.13 13.54 15.71
CA ILE A 62 -2.49 12.23 15.95
C ILE A 62 -3.52 11.20 16.44
N ARG A 63 -4.35 11.55 17.42
CA ARG A 63 -5.43 10.66 17.91
C ARG A 63 -6.40 10.28 16.79
N GLY A 64 -6.83 11.26 16.01
CA GLY A 64 -7.72 11.05 14.87
C GLY A 64 -7.10 10.12 13.83
N TRP A 65 -5.81 10.30 13.52
CA TRP A 65 -5.10 9.43 12.61
C TRP A 65 -4.98 8.00 13.15
N VAL A 66 -4.63 7.82 14.42
CA VAL A 66 -4.52 6.48 15.04
C VAL A 66 -5.87 5.77 15.02
N ALA A 67 -6.96 6.44 15.38
CA ALA A 67 -8.31 5.87 15.39
C ALA A 67 -8.79 5.48 14.00
N ASN A 68 -8.56 6.32 13.00
CA ASN A 68 -8.95 6.05 11.62
C ASN A 68 -8.11 4.92 10.98
N ARG A 69 -6.81 4.93 11.23
CA ARG A 69 -5.91 3.89 10.74
C ARG A 69 -6.18 2.52 11.38
N PHE A 70 -6.76 2.49 12.57
CA PHE A 70 -7.19 1.25 13.22
C PHE A 70 -8.21 0.48 12.38
N TYR A 71 -9.15 1.18 11.74
CA TYR A 71 -10.11 0.54 10.83
C TYR A 71 -9.41 -0.19 9.68
N TYR A 72 -8.36 0.40 9.14
CA TYR A 72 -7.53 -0.28 8.13
C TYR A 72 -6.84 -1.51 8.73
N GLN A 73 -6.28 -1.43 9.95
CA GLN A 73 -5.56 -2.55 10.59
C GLN A 73 -6.44 -3.78 10.78
N ILE A 74 -7.64 -3.61 11.32
CA ILE A 74 -8.58 -4.73 11.56
C ILE A 74 -9.14 -5.31 10.24
N ASN A 75 -9.05 -4.59 9.13
CA ASN A 75 -9.52 -5.05 7.82
C ASN A 75 -8.41 -5.71 6.98
N ILE A 76 -7.13 -5.62 7.36
CA ILE A 76 -6.04 -6.32 6.67
C ILE A 76 -6.23 -7.85 6.71
N PRO A 77 -6.48 -8.50 7.87
CA PRO A 77 -6.74 -9.93 7.91
C PRO A 77 -7.94 -10.36 7.08
N LEU A 78 -9.01 -9.55 7.04
CA LEU A 78 -10.19 -9.84 6.23
C LEU A 78 -9.88 -9.78 4.73
N LYS A 79 -9.08 -8.81 4.30
CA LYS A 79 -8.57 -8.72 2.93
C LYS A 79 -7.68 -9.93 2.61
N ASP A 80 -6.76 -10.31 3.51
CA ASP A 80 -5.85 -11.44 3.31
C ASP A 80 -6.60 -12.78 3.30
N ALA A 81 -7.64 -12.93 4.11
CA ALA A 81 -8.54 -14.09 4.07
C ALA A 81 -9.29 -14.19 2.73
N ALA A 82 -9.69 -13.05 2.14
CA ALA A 82 -10.29 -13.04 0.81
C ALA A 82 -9.30 -13.51 -0.28
N VAL A 83 -8.03 -13.11 -0.20
CA VAL A 83 -6.97 -13.65 -1.09
C VAL A 83 -6.85 -15.15 -0.92
N LEU A 84 -6.78 -15.66 0.32
CA LEU A 84 -6.68 -17.10 0.59
C LEU A 84 -7.87 -17.88 0.05
N SER A 85 -9.10 -17.37 0.21
CA SER A 85 -10.31 -18.05 -0.24
C SER A 85 -10.37 -18.18 -1.77
N ASN A 86 -9.75 -17.26 -2.51
CA ASN A 86 -9.74 -17.23 -3.97
C ASN A 86 -8.50 -17.94 -4.57
N CYS A 87 -7.47 -18.23 -3.76
CA CYS A 87 -6.21 -18.83 -4.21
C CYS A 87 -6.28 -20.36 -4.18
N PRO A 88 -6.25 -21.07 -5.32
CA PRO A 88 -6.22 -22.53 -5.34
C PRO A 88 -4.83 -23.10 -5.03
N ASP A 89 -3.75 -22.30 -5.18
CA ASP A 89 -2.39 -22.77 -4.95
C ASP A 89 -2.09 -22.92 -3.45
N ARG A 90 -1.71 -24.13 -3.05
CA ARG A 90 -1.44 -24.46 -1.64
C ARG A 90 -0.20 -23.77 -1.10
N GLU A 91 0.86 -23.67 -1.90
CA GLU A 91 2.13 -23.11 -1.42
C GLU A 91 2.01 -21.58 -1.23
N THR A 92 1.32 -20.91 -2.13
CA THR A 92 0.96 -19.50 -1.94
C THR A 92 0.14 -19.30 -0.66
N ARG A 93 -0.90 -20.13 -0.42
CA ARG A 93 -1.69 -20.02 0.81
C ARG A 93 -0.88 -20.23 2.08
N ARG A 94 0.06 -21.19 2.10
CA ARG A 94 0.95 -21.44 3.26
C ARG A 94 1.82 -20.26 3.61
N ARG A 95 2.29 -19.52 2.61
CA ARG A 95 3.07 -18.30 2.81
C ARG A 95 2.18 -17.12 3.17
N TRP A 96 1.02 -17.00 2.52
CA TRP A 96 0.12 -15.86 2.70
C TRP A 96 -0.60 -15.83 4.03
N VAL A 97 -0.92 -16.99 4.62
CA VAL A 97 -1.61 -17.08 5.92
C VAL A 97 -0.83 -16.42 7.06
N LEU A 98 0.50 -16.37 6.96
CA LEU A 98 1.35 -15.73 7.96
C LEU A 98 0.98 -14.25 8.15
N ARG A 99 0.49 -13.57 7.12
CA ARG A 99 0.05 -12.17 7.18
C ARG A 99 -1.15 -11.99 8.11
N ILE A 100 -2.07 -12.95 8.12
CA ILE A 100 -3.22 -12.95 9.05
C ILE A 100 -2.72 -13.15 10.47
N LEU A 101 -1.86 -14.14 10.69
CA LEU A 101 -1.29 -14.42 12.00
C LEU A 101 -0.48 -13.25 12.56
N ASP A 102 0.26 -12.54 11.71
CA ASP A 102 1.02 -11.34 12.10
C ASP A 102 0.11 -10.19 12.55
N HIS A 103 -1.12 -10.11 12.04
CA HIS A 103 -2.07 -9.05 12.41
C HIS A 103 -2.98 -9.46 13.56
N ASP A 104 -3.58 -10.64 13.50
CA ASP A 104 -4.52 -11.14 14.52
C ASP A 104 -3.80 -11.68 15.75
N GLY A 105 -2.55 -12.12 15.60
CA GLY A 105 -1.80 -12.83 16.63
C GLY A 105 -2.05 -14.34 16.61
N TYR A 106 -1.10 -15.10 17.17
CA TYR A 106 -1.20 -16.55 17.27
C TYR A 106 -0.22 -17.10 18.31
N GLY A 107 -0.57 -18.17 19.01
CA GLY A 107 0.35 -18.92 19.87
C GLY A 107 0.94 -18.13 21.06
N GLY A 108 0.22 -17.10 21.54
CA GLY A 108 0.69 -16.21 22.61
C GLY A 108 1.28 -14.90 22.12
N GLU A 109 1.48 -14.74 20.81
CA GLU A 109 1.88 -13.45 20.19
C GLU A 109 0.64 -12.58 19.95
N GLU A 110 0.73 -11.30 20.30
CA GLU A 110 -0.42 -10.38 20.30
C GLU A 110 -0.83 -9.86 18.93
N GLY A 111 0.02 -9.95 17.95
CA GLY A 111 -0.22 -9.45 16.59
C GLY A 111 -0.24 -7.93 16.43
N GLY A 112 -0.36 -7.51 15.17
CA GLY A 112 -0.29 -6.10 14.78
C GLY A 112 -1.50 -5.28 15.23
N ILE A 113 -2.68 -5.89 15.32
CA ILE A 113 -3.91 -5.20 15.75
C ILE A 113 -3.79 -4.79 17.22
N GLU A 114 -3.32 -5.69 18.08
CA GLU A 114 -3.14 -5.39 19.49
C GLU A 114 -2.01 -4.37 19.72
N THR A 115 -0.89 -4.51 19.01
CA THR A 115 0.19 -3.50 19.11
C THR A 115 -0.25 -2.13 18.59
N TRP A 116 -1.17 -2.08 17.61
CA TRP A 116 -1.79 -0.81 17.19
C TRP A 116 -2.75 -0.26 18.26
N ALA A 117 -3.52 -1.13 18.91
CA ALA A 117 -4.41 -0.72 19.99
C ALA A 117 -3.63 -0.13 21.18
N ARG A 118 -2.41 -0.64 21.48
CA ARG A 118 -1.50 -0.02 22.45
C ARG A 118 -1.02 1.37 22.00
N LEU A 119 -0.81 1.59 20.70
CA LEU A 119 -0.57 2.94 20.21
C LEU A 119 -1.79 3.83 20.48
N GLY A 120 -3.00 3.29 20.34
CA GLY A 120 -4.24 3.96 20.73
C GLY A 120 -4.22 4.40 22.19
N ASP A 121 -3.89 3.49 23.11
CA ASP A 121 -3.75 3.79 24.54
C ASP A 121 -2.70 4.89 24.78
N ALA A 122 -1.53 4.79 24.11
CA ALA A 122 -0.41 5.75 24.26
C ALA A 122 -0.76 7.16 23.76
N VAL A 123 -1.71 7.29 22.82
CA VAL A 123 -2.20 8.61 22.37
C VAL A 123 -3.45 9.06 23.12
N GLY A 124 -3.89 8.29 24.13
CA GLY A 124 -5.02 8.63 25.00
C GLY A 124 -6.41 8.31 24.43
N LEU A 125 -6.49 7.33 23.52
CA LEU A 125 -7.76 6.72 23.11
C LEU A 125 -8.08 5.56 24.05
N SER A 126 -9.31 5.48 24.55
CA SER A 126 -9.74 4.29 25.28
C SER A 126 -9.96 3.11 24.31
N ARG A 127 -9.88 1.90 24.81
CA ARG A 127 -10.17 0.69 24.03
C ARG A 127 -11.58 0.73 23.45
N ASP A 128 -12.57 1.19 24.21
CA ASP A 128 -13.95 1.33 23.75
C ASP A 128 -14.07 2.35 22.61
N GLU A 129 -13.35 3.48 22.70
CA GLU A 129 -13.31 4.46 21.61
C GLU A 129 -12.72 3.88 20.33
N LEU A 130 -11.67 3.08 20.46
CA LEU A 130 -11.00 2.48 19.32
C LEU A 130 -11.86 1.39 18.68
N TRP A 131 -12.33 0.43 19.47
CA TRP A 131 -13.12 -0.72 18.98
C TRP A 131 -14.54 -0.36 18.52
N SER A 132 -15.16 0.67 19.09
CA SER A 132 -16.45 1.17 18.59
C SER A 132 -16.37 1.86 17.23
N LEU A 133 -15.15 2.17 16.75
CA LEU A 133 -14.91 2.83 15.46
C LEU A 133 -15.64 4.18 15.32
N LYS A 134 -16.01 4.84 16.43
CA LYS A 134 -16.82 6.07 16.43
C LYS A 134 -16.11 7.26 15.79
N HIS A 135 -14.77 7.23 15.75
CA HIS A 135 -13.96 8.30 15.16
C HIS A 135 -13.59 8.05 13.69
N VAL A 136 -13.98 6.88 13.13
CA VAL A 136 -13.65 6.53 11.75
C VAL A 136 -14.50 7.30 10.78
N THR A 137 -13.85 8.09 9.94
CA THR A 137 -14.52 8.95 8.95
C THR A 137 -15.15 8.13 7.81
N PRO A 138 -16.23 8.64 7.17
CA PRO A 138 -16.82 7.96 6.03
C PRO A 138 -15.82 7.70 4.89
N GLY A 139 -14.93 8.65 4.58
CA GLY A 139 -13.93 8.49 3.51
C GLY A 139 -12.94 7.36 3.80
N VAL A 140 -12.51 7.20 5.07
CA VAL A 140 -11.66 6.07 5.47
C VAL A 140 -12.42 4.75 5.34
N ARG A 141 -13.71 4.69 5.74
CA ARG A 141 -14.53 3.48 5.56
C ARG A 141 -14.65 3.10 4.09
N PHE A 142 -15.03 4.05 3.22
CA PHE A 142 -15.16 3.77 1.79
C PHE A 142 -13.84 3.30 1.16
N ALA A 143 -12.72 3.93 1.51
CA ALA A 143 -11.41 3.55 0.98
C ALA A 143 -11.00 2.13 1.41
N VAL A 144 -11.15 1.80 2.69
CA VAL A 144 -10.80 0.47 3.23
C VAL A 144 -11.75 -0.59 2.70
N ASP A 145 -13.06 -0.32 2.66
CA ASP A 145 -14.07 -1.25 2.16
C ASP A 145 -13.87 -1.51 0.66
N ALA A 146 -13.49 -0.49 -0.13
CA ALA A 146 -13.12 -0.67 -1.54
C ALA A 146 -11.94 -1.64 -1.69
N TYR A 147 -10.92 -1.55 -0.83
CA TYR A 147 -9.78 -2.46 -0.84
C TYR A 147 -10.16 -3.91 -0.50
N VAL A 148 -10.93 -4.10 0.57
CA VAL A 148 -11.41 -5.44 0.96
C VAL A 148 -12.31 -6.04 -0.13
N ASN A 149 -13.22 -5.24 -0.70
CA ASN A 149 -14.11 -5.68 -1.77
C ASN A 149 -13.37 -5.99 -3.07
N PHE A 150 -12.30 -5.25 -3.39
CA PHE A 150 -11.41 -5.59 -4.48
C PHE A 150 -10.83 -7.00 -4.28
N ALA A 151 -10.25 -7.29 -3.11
CA ALA A 151 -9.69 -8.60 -2.80
C ALA A 151 -10.71 -9.75 -2.83
N ARG A 152 -11.98 -9.48 -2.52
CA ARG A 152 -13.06 -10.47 -2.59
C ARG A 152 -13.48 -10.83 -4.02
N ARG A 153 -13.32 -9.92 -4.97
CA ARG A 153 -13.88 -10.03 -6.33
C ARG A 153 -12.83 -10.25 -7.41
N ALA A 154 -11.64 -9.73 -7.21
CA ALA A 154 -10.55 -9.84 -8.18
C ALA A 154 -9.93 -11.24 -8.17
N PRO A 155 -9.30 -11.67 -9.27
CA PRO A 155 -8.40 -12.81 -9.27
C PRO A 155 -7.39 -12.68 -8.12
N TRP A 156 -7.03 -13.78 -7.50
CA TRP A 156 -6.16 -13.76 -6.32
C TRP A 156 -4.79 -13.14 -6.60
N GLN A 157 -4.25 -13.29 -7.82
CA GLN A 157 -2.98 -12.67 -8.22
C GLN A 157 -3.08 -11.15 -8.29
N GLU A 158 -4.19 -10.61 -8.79
CA GLU A 158 -4.46 -9.17 -8.76
C GLU A 158 -4.58 -8.65 -7.32
N SER A 159 -5.23 -9.44 -6.47
CA SER A 159 -5.36 -9.12 -5.04
C SER A 159 -4.01 -9.12 -4.33
N VAL A 160 -3.11 -10.07 -4.65
CA VAL A 160 -1.72 -10.09 -4.19
C VAL A 160 -0.97 -8.85 -4.67
N CYS A 161 -1.05 -8.52 -5.97
CA CYS A 161 -0.43 -7.34 -6.57
C CYS A 161 -0.83 -6.05 -5.83
N SER A 162 -2.11 -5.91 -5.45
CA SER A 162 -2.59 -4.74 -4.69
C SER A 162 -1.91 -4.56 -3.33
N SER A 163 -1.25 -5.58 -2.80
CA SER A 163 -0.51 -5.51 -1.52
C SER A 163 0.93 -5.00 -1.68
N LEU A 164 1.43 -4.80 -2.91
CA LEU A 164 2.81 -4.39 -3.18
C LEU A 164 3.17 -2.99 -2.66
N THR A 165 2.20 -2.18 -2.21
CA THR A 165 2.51 -0.93 -1.48
C THR A 165 3.37 -1.16 -0.24
N GLU A 166 3.46 -2.41 0.23
CA GLU A 166 4.35 -2.79 1.33
C GLU A 166 5.83 -2.64 1.00
N MET A 167 6.21 -2.61 -0.30
CA MET A 167 7.57 -2.27 -0.74
C MET A 167 8.05 -0.92 -0.19
N PHE A 168 7.12 0.00 0.05
CA PHE A 168 7.40 1.37 0.48
C PHE A 168 7.20 1.56 2.00
N ALA A 169 6.54 0.61 2.67
CA ALA A 169 6.16 0.72 4.09
C ALA A 169 7.33 0.80 5.07
N PRO A 170 8.47 0.10 4.89
CA PRO A 170 9.57 0.17 5.84
C PRO A 170 10.10 1.59 6.07
N GLN A 171 10.12 2.44 5.03
CA GLN A 171 10.58 3.82 5.17
C GLN A 171 9.65 4.65 6.07
N VAL A 172 8.32 4.54 5.87
CA VAL A 172 7.33 5.23 6.73
C VAL A 172 7.51 4.88 8.20
N HIS A 173 7.78 3.60 8.50
CA HIS A 173 7.96 3.16 9.88
C HIS A 173 9.27 3.65 10.48
N ARG A 174 10.37 3.63 9.70
CA ARG A 174 11.65 4.22 10.13
C ARG A 174 11.54 5.71 10.41
N ASP A 175 10.89 6.46 9.54
CA ASP A 175 10.72 7.91 9.71
C ASP A 175 9.95 8.23 10.99
N ARG A 176 8.88 7.48 11.30
CA ARG A 176 8.13 7.65 12.55
C ARG A 176 8.94 7.32 13.79
N LEU A 177 9.68 6.22 13.77
CA LEU A 177 10.53 5.84 14.89
C LEU A 177 11.67 6.84 15.14
N ALA A 178 12.15 7.51 14.09
CA ALA A 178 13.17 8.54 14.20
C ALA A 178 12.60 9.88 14.71
N SER A 179 11.44 10.30 14.20
CA SER A 179 10.91 11.65 14.42
C SER A 179 9.96 11.77 15.62
N TRP A 180 9.10 10.76 15.85
CA TRP A 180 8.04 10.87 16.86
C TRP A 180 8.54 11.00 18.30
N PRO A 181 9.60 10.32 18.75
CA PRO A 181 10.12 10.52 20.11
C PRO A 181 10.54 11.98 20.39
N GLU A 182 11.03 12.69 19.38
CA GLU A 182 11.42 14.09 19.49
C GLU A 182 10.21 15.04 19.44
N HIS A 183 9.33 14.82 18.46
CA HIS A 183 8.21 15.74 18.19
C HIS A 183 6.98 15.50 19.05
N TYR A 184 6.77 14.26 19.49
CA TYR A 184 5.61 13.86 20.30
C TYR A 184 6.05 13.13 21.59
N PRO A 185 6.83 13.78 22.48
CA PRO A 185 7.38 13.15 23.69
C PRO A 185 6.31 12.69 24.70
N TRP A 186 5.06 13.10 24.47
CA TRP A 186 3.90 12.66 25.24
C TRP A 186 3.37 11.27 24.81
N ILE A 187 3.88 10.68 23.73
CA ILE A 187 3.58 9.31 23.30
C ILE A 187 4.65 8.39 23.89
N GLU A 188 4.22 7.48 24.75
CA GLU A 188 5.14 6.52 25.35
C GLU A 188 5.84 5.63 24.31
N ALA A 189 7.12 5.35 24.50
CA ALA A 189 7.91 4.52 23.57
C ALA A 189 7.34 3.10 23.35
N SER A 190 6.63 2.55 24.35
CA SER A 190 5.90 1.30 24.28
C SER A 190 4.82 1.31 23.18
N GLY A 191 4.13 2.43 22.96
CA GLY A 191 3.14 2.62 21.93
C GLY A 191 3.69 2.53 20.50
N LEU A 192 5.01 2.69 20.31
CA LEU A 192 5.65 2.61 18.99
C LEU A 192 6.05 1.18 18.59
N ALA A 193 5.66 0.15 19.35
CA ALA A 193 6.01 -1.24 19.09
C ALA A 193 5.54 -1.72 17.71
N TYR A 194 4.35 -1.31 17.28
CA TYR A 194 3.83 -1.63 15.94
C TYR A 194 4.81 -1.25 14.82
N PHE A 195 5.35 -0.03 14.86
CA PHE A 195 6.27 0.43 13.81
C PHE A 195 7.57 -0.37 13.78
N ARG A 196 8.07 -0.82 14.94
CA ARG A 196 9.28 -1.64 15.02
C ARG A 196 9.07 -3.02 14.38
N SER A 197 7.98 -3.71 14.72
CA SER A 197 7.68 -5.03 14.18
C SER A 197 7.46 -5.02 12.66
N ARG A 198 6.80 -3.97 12.14
CA ARG A 198 6.49 -3.87 10.69
C ARG A 198 7.70 -3.68 9.80
N ILE A 199 8.83 -3.17 10.29
CA ILE A 199 10.05 -3.03 9.49
C ILE A 199 10.56 -4.40 9.02
N THR A 200 10.55 -5.41 9.91
CA THR A 200 11.06 -6.75 9.60
C THR A 200 10.03 -7.59 8.83
N LEU A 201 8.76 -7.56 9.26
CA LEU A 201 7.72 -8.39 8.66
C LEU A 201 7.39 -7.99 7.21
N ALA A 202 7.44 -6.69 6.90
CA ALA A 202 7.14 -6.19 5.56
C ALA A 202 8.09 -6.74 4.48
N GLN A 203 9.35 -7.00 4.80
CA GLN A 203 10.32 -7.50 3.83
C GLN A 203 9.91 -8.89 3.30
N ARG A 204 9.59 -9.83 4.18
CA ARG A 204 9.13 -11.18 3.81
C ARG A 204 7.88 -11.13 2.92
N ASP A 205 6.92 -10.28 3.29
CA ASP A 205 5.65 -10.15 2.60
C ASP A 205 5.82 -9.56 1.19
N VAL A 206 6.74 -8.61 1.03
CA VAL A 206 7.09 -8.00 -0.25
C VAL A 206 7.71 -9.01 -1.20
N GLU A 207 8.70 -9.79 -0.74
CA GLU A 207 9.38 -10.79 -1.56
C GLU A 207 8.38 -11.78 -2.17
N HIS A 208 7.46 -12.29 -1.36
CA HIS A 208 6.43 -13.22 -1.82
C HIS A 208 5.42 -12.55 -2.78
N GLY A 209 4.91 -11.37 -2.42
CA GLY A 209 3.96 -10.67 -3.27
C GLY A 209 4.54 -10.26 -4.62
N LEU A 210 5.81 -9.85 -4.65
CA LEU A 210 6.53 -9.50 -5.85
C LEU A 210 6.76 -10.72 -6.76
N GLU A 211 7.22 -11.85 -6.18
CA GLU A 211 7.38 -13.11 -6.90
C GLU A 211 6.09 -13.51 -7.63
N VAL A 212 4.96 -13.60 -6.91
CA VAL A 212 3.64 -13.92 -7.49
C VAL A 212 3.24 -12.95 -8.60
N THR A 213 3.49 -11.65 -8.40
CA THR A 213 3.14 -10.62 -9.39
C THR A 213 3.98 -10.75 -10.65
N LEU A 214 5.30 -10.87 -10.53
CA LEU A 214 6.21 -10.97 -11.67
C LEU A 214 6.02 -12.27 -12.46
N ASP A 215 5.62 -13.37 -11.81
CA ASP A 215 5.37 -14.65 -12.46
C ASP A 215 4.03 -14.70 -13.19
N HIS A 216 3.02 -13.97 -12.70
CA HIS A 216 1.67 -13.98 -13.28
C HIS A 216 1.50 -12.98 -14.43
N PHE A 217 1.98 -11.76 -14.28
CA PHE A 217 1.78 -10.67 -15.24
C PHE A 217 2.91 -10.66 -16.27
N THR A 218 2.85 -11.54 -17.26
CA THR A 218 3.93 -11.77 -18.25
C THR A 218 3.72 -11.09 -19.59
N ARG A 219 2.50 -10.63 -19.91
CA ARG A 219 2.18 -9.89 -21.14
C ARG A 219 2.07 -8.41 -20.85
N ARG A 220 2.39 -7.55 -21.80
CA ARG A 220 2.37 -6.08 -21.65
C ARG A 220 1.07 -5.57 -21.06
N GLU A 221 -0.08 -5.94 -21.61
CA GLU A 221 -1.40 -5.55 -21.11
C GLU A 221 -1.61 -5.95 -19.65
N GLN A 222 -1.15 -7.15 -19.27
CA GLN A 222 -1.23 -7.61 -17.88
C GLN A 222 -0.32 -6.80 -16.96
N GLN A 223 0.90 -6.48 -17.40
CA GLN A 223 1.85 -5.67 -16.64
C GLN A 223 1.32 -4.25 -16.41
N GLU A 224 0.71 -3.63 -17.42
CA GLU A 224 0.02 -2.35 -17.28
C GLU A 224 -1.15 -2.46 -16.30
N ARG A 225 -1.94 -3.54 -16.37
CA ARG A 225 -3.00 -3.82 -15.40
C ARG A 225 -2.46 -3.92 -13.97
N ALA A 226 -1.31 -4.54 -13.76
CA ALA A 226 -0.66 -4.60 -12.44
C ALA A 226 -0.28 -3.20 -11.91
N LEU A 227 0.20 -2.31 -12.80
CA LEU A 227 0.48 -0.91 -12.42
C LEU A 227 -0.78 -0.13 -12.05
N GLU A 228 -1.91 -0.37 -12.73
CA GLU A 228 -3.22 0.21 -12.37
C GLU A 228 -3.70 -0.29 -11.00
N ILE A 229 -3.55 -1.59 -10.74
CA ILE A 229 -3.92 -2.20 -9.45
C ILE A 229 -3.09 -1.61 -8.31
N LEU A 230 -1.79 -1.46 -8.51
CA LEU A 230 -0.92 -0.83 -7.53
C LEU A 230 -1.29 0.64 -7.32
N GLN A 231 -1.61 1.38 -8.42
CA GLN A 231 -2.08 2.76 -8.32
C GLN A 231 -3.39 2.84 -7.53
N PHE A 232 -4.38 2.01 -7.81
CA PHE A 232 -5.63 1.94 -7.05
C PHE A 232 -5.36 1.81 -5.55
N LYS A 233 -4.41 0.97 -5.16
CA LYS A 233 -4.07 0.83 -3.73
C LYS A 233 -3.35 2.06 -3.16
N LEU A 234 -2.52 2.72 -3.95
CA LEU A 234 -1.89 3.99 -3.56
C LEU A 234 -2.94 5.08 -3.35
N ASP A 235 -3.94 5.16 -4.24
CA ASP A 235 -5.05 6.11 -4.16
C ASP A 235 -5.91 5.89 -2.90
N ILE A 236 -6.15 4.62 -2.52
CA ILE A 236 -6.81 4.27 -1.26
C ILE A 236 -6.06 4.85 -0.06
N LEU A 237 -4.74 4.67 0.00
CA LEU A 237 -3.92 5.16 1.10
C LEU A 237 -3.90 6.69 1.17
N TRP A 238 -3.88 7.34 0.01
CA TRP A 238 -3.93 8.79 -0.11
C TRP A 238 -5.28 9.35 0.33
N THR A 239 -6.39 8.80 -0.19
CA THR A 239 -7.77 9.17 0.17
C THR A 239 -8.04 9.03 1.67
N MET A 240 -7.46 8.02 2.32
CA MET A 240 -7.58 7.88 3.77
C MET A 240 -6.98 9.10 4.49
N LEU A 241 -5.80 9.57 4.08
CA LEU A 241 -5.14 10.73 4.69
C LEU A 241 -5.88 12.04 4.40
N ASP A 242 -6.36 12.24 3.17
CA ASP A 242 -7.23 13.38 2.82
C ASP A 242 -8.46 13.45 3.73
N SER A 243 -9.12 12.30 3.95
CA SER A 243 -10.30 12.22 4.81
C SER A 243 -9.98 12.53 6.27
N ILE A 244 -8.83 12.07 6.77
CA ILE A 244 -8.39 12.34 8.13
C ILE A 244 -8.02 13.81 8.30
N GLU A 245 -7.22 14.38 7.41
CA GLU A 245 -6.80 15.77 7.46
C GLU A 245 -7.98 16.73 7.46
N LYS A 246 -8.99 16.45 6.62
CA LYS A 246 -10.23 17.24 6.55
C LYS A 246 -11.07 17.13 7.82
N ALA A 247 -11.12 15.95 8.45
CA ALA A 247 -11.96 15.70 9.63
C ALA A 247 -11.34 16.22 10.93
N PHE A 248 -10.01 16.32 10.99
CA PHE A 248 -9.26 16.81 12.14
C PHE A 248 -8.42 18.04 11.73
N PRO A 249 -9.07 19.19 11.50
CA PRO A 249 -8.36 20.43 11.17
C PRO A 249 -7.47 20.90 12.33
N GLN A 250 -6.64 21.93 12.09
CA GLN A 250 -5.81 22.56 13.14
C GLN A 250 -6.66 23.33 14.12
#